data_3afb433b09c6855511991947d0d3ad4d
#
_entry.id   3afb433b09c6855511991947d0d3ad4d
#
_cell.length_a   1.000
_cell.length_b   1.000
_cell.length_c   1.000
_cell.angle_alpha   90.00
_cell.angle_beta   90.00
_cell.angle_gamma   90.00
#
_symmetry.space_group_name_H-M   'P 1'
#
loop_
_entity.id
_entity.type
_entity.pdbx_description
1 polymer ?
#
loop_
_entity_poly.entity_id
_entity_poly.type
_entity_poly.pdbx_seq_one_letter_code
_entity_poly.pdbx_strand_id
1 'polypeptide(L)'
;IPDGVASDVDRAVSAARTAFDAWSQTPVEERQKYLVRLNEALQARSAEIAETIAGEVGMPITWSTMIQAGLPAGNMATFATLLDSFEFEEEIGNSLVVKEPVGVVGAITPWNYPLHQIICKVGGALAAGCTIVLKPSEIAPLNAFILAEIIHDVGLPAGVFNLVSGNGPTVGAAISAHPGIDMVSFTGSSRAGKQVAASAADSIKRVALELGGKSANIVLDDADFAAVIPKGVFACFLNSGQTCTAHTRMLVPNSRYDEAVEIAAAAVAATPVDDPTKEGMHLGPLISQAQWDRVQAYIQKGIDEG
;
A
#
# COMPACT_ATOMS: atom_id res chain seq x y z
N ILE A 1 14.73 10.86 -10.54
CA ILE A 1 13.79 10.03 -11.31
C ILE A 1 13.05 10.95 -12.28
N PRO A 2 12.90 10.56 -13.57
CA PRO A 2 12.19 11.38 -14.54
C PRO A 2 10.73 11.59 -14.15
N ASP A 3 10.21 12.80 -14.35
CA ASP A 3 8.79 13.10 -14.26
C ASP A 3 8.08 12.60 -15.52
N GLY A 4 7.23 11.58 -15.38
CA GLY A 4 6.40 11.08 -16.46
C GLY A 4 5.28 12.05 -16.82
N VAL A 5 4.78 11.92 -18.03
CA VAL A 5 3.71 12.72 -18.60
C VAL A 5 2.57 11.83 -19.13
N ALA A 6 1.46 12.42 -19.57
CA ALA A 6 0.30 11.66 -20.05
C ALA A 6 0.64 10.69 -21.19
N SER A 7 1.53 11.06 -22.12
CA SER A 7 1.95 10.16 -23.20
C SER A 7 2.74 8.93 -22.73
N ASP A 8 3.35 8.97 -21.53
CA ASP A 8 3.97 7.78 -20.94
C ASP A 8 2.89 6.82 -20.44
N VAL A 9 1.79 7.36 -19.91
CA VAL A 9 0.61 6.56 -19.54
C VAL A 9 -0.01 5.92 -20.78
N ASP A 10 -0.16 6.67 -21.87
CA ASP A 10 -0.71 6.13 -23.14
C ASP A 10 0.13 4.94 -23.64
N ARG A 11 1.47 5.05 -23.60
CA ARG A 11 2.37 3.95 -23.97
C ARG A 11 2.26 2.74 -23.06
N ALA A 12 2.20 2.98 -21.75
CA ALA A 12 2.07 1.92 -20.74
C ALA A 12 0.74 1.19 -20.89
N VAL A 13 -0.36 1.92 -21.08
CA VAL A 13 -1.70 1.32 -21.28
C VAL A 13 -1.76 0.56 -22.61
N SER A 14 -1.16 1.07 -23.68
CA SER A 14 -1.07 0.36 -24.96
C SER A 14 -0.32 -0.97 -24.81
N ALA A 15 0.81 -0.99 -24.11
CA ALA A 15 1.55 -2.21 -23.82
C ALA A 15 0.74 -3.19 -22.97
N ALA A 16 0.04 -2.69 -21.92
CA ALA A 16 -0.81 -3.49 -21.07
C ALA A 16 -1.99 -4.12 -21.85
N ARG A 17 -2.63 -3.37 -22.74
CA ARG A 17 -3.71 -3.89 -23.60
C ARG A 17 -3.21 -4.96 -24.56
N THR A 18 -2.05 -4.76 -25.18
CA THR A 18 -1.44 -5.75 -26.09
C THR A 18 -1.13 -7.05 -25.36
N ALA A 19 -0.69 -7.00 -24.12
CA ALA A 19 -0.36 -8.18 -23.32
C ALA A 19 -1.59 -8.88 -22.69
N PHE A 20 -2.71 -8.17 -22.57
CA PHE A 20 -3.87 -8.64 -21.78
C PHE A 20 -4.45 -9.96 -22.28
N ASP A 21 -4.73 -10.08 -23.57
CA ASP A 21 -5.39 -11.27 -24.11
C ASP A 21 -4.60 -12.57 -23.82
N ALA A 22 -3.29 -12.53 -24.02
CA ALA A 22 -2.43 -13.68 -23.76
C ALA A 22 -2.29 -13.93 -22.24
N TRP A 23 -2.14 -12.88 -21.43
CA TRP A 23 -1.97 -13.01 -19.98
C TRP A 23 -3.27 -13.49 -19.30
N SER A 24 -4.42 -12.97 -19.70
CA SER A 24 -5.73 -13.35 -19.13
C SER A 24 -6.05 -14.82 -19.30
N GLN A 25 -5.53 -15.43 -20.37
CA GLN A 25 -5.71 -16.87 -20.69
C GLN A 25 -4.57 -17.75 -20.15
N THR A 26 -3.56 -17.16 -19.49
CA THR A 26 -2.49 -17.95 -18.87
C THR A 26 -3.07 -18.84 -17.77
N PRO A 27 -2.78 -20.16 -17.78
CA PRO A 27 -3.26 -21.08 -16.76
C PRO A 27 -2.93 -20.59 -15.33
N VAL A 28 -3.83 -20.91 -14.39
CA VAL A 28 -3.69 -20.46 -12.98
C VAL A 28 -2.36 -20.92 -12.40
N GLU A 29 -1.95 -22.16 -12.67
CA GLU A 29 -0.69 -22.74 -12.19
C GLU A 29 0.53 -22.02 -12.74
N GLU A 30 0.48 -21.49 -13.95
CA GLU A 30 1.58 -20.70 -14.52
C GLU A 30 1.64 -19.29 -13.90
N ARG A 31 0.50 -18.65 -13.66
CA ARG A 31 0.45 -17.37 -12.92
C ARG A 31 0.98 -17.54 -11.51
N GLN A 32 0.62 -18.64 -10.83
CA GLN A 32 1.12 -18.99 -9.51
C GLN A 32 2.65 -19.11 -9.49
N LYS A 33 3.24 -19.80 -10.46
CA LYS A 33 4.71 -19.92 -10.57
C LYS A 33 5.40 -18.56 -10.69
N TYR A 34 4.80 -17.59 -11.39
CA TYR A 34 5.32 -16.22 -11.43
C TYR A 34 5.27 -15.56 -10.06
N LEU A 35 4.15 -15.68 -9.33
CA LEU A 35 4.01 -15.10 -7.98
C LEU A 35 4.99 -15.73 -6.98
N VAL A 36 5.23 -17.03 -7.05
CA VAL A 36 6.25 -17.73 -6.23
C VAL A 36 7.64 -17.16 -6.50
N ARG A 37 8.04 -17.08 -7.79
CA ARG A 37 9.35 -16.53 -8.17
C ARG A 37 9.51 -15.06 -7.78
N LEU A 38 8.44 -14.26 -7.89
CA LEU A 38 8.43 -12.86 -7.43
C LEU A 38 8.62 -12.78 -5.92
N ASN A 39 7.98 -13.65 -5.14
CA ASN A 39 8.18 -13.72 -3.71
C ASN A 39 9.63 -14.09 -3.33
N GLU A 40 10.19 -15.11 -3.96
CA GLU A 40 11.59 -15.52 -3.74
C GLU A 40 12.58 -14.40 -4.05
N ALA A 41 12.37 -13.67 -5.16
CA ALA A 41 13.20 -12.55 -5.55
C ALA A 41 13.05 -11.34 -4.62
N LEU A 42 11.83 -11.05 -4.11
CA LEU A 42 11.60 -10.03 -3.09
C LEU A 42 12.34 -10.37 -1.78
N GLN A 43 12.30 -11.64 -1.35
CA GLN A 43 13.04 -12.09 -0.18
C GLN A 43 14.56 -11.98 -0.37
N ALA A 44 15.07 -12.35 -1.55
CA ALA A 44 16.49 -12.26 -1.86
C ALA A 44 17.03 -10.82 -1.85
N ARG A 45 16.20 -9.81 -2.17
CA ARG A 45 16.54 -8.38 -2.14
C ARG A 45 16.01 -7.65 -0.90
N SER A 46 15.59 -8.37 0.14
CA SER A 46 14.92 -7.81 1.33
C SER A 46 15.77 -6.73 2.04
N ALA A 47 17.06 -6.94 2.19
CA ALA A 47 17.95 -5.96 2.83
C ALA A 47 18.02 -4.64 2.04
N GLU A 48 18.24 -4.73 0.73
CA GLU A 48 18.27 -3.56 -0.16
C GLU A 48 16.94 -2.79 -0.15
N ILE A 49 15.82 -3.51 -0.18
CA ILE A 49 14.48 -2.93 -0.08
C ILE A 49 14.30 -2.20 1.25
N ALA A 50 14.70 -2.82 2.36
CA ALA A 50 14.58 -2.23 3.69
C ALA A 50 15.40 -0.95 3.83
N GLU A 51 16.67 -0.97 3.38
CA GLU A 51 17.57 0.19 3.39
C GLU A 51 17.04 1.33 2.52
N THR A 52 16.57 1.00 1.30
CA THR A 52 15.99 1.99 0.39
C THR A 52 14.77 2.66 1.00
N ILE A 53 13.84 1.89 1.55
CA ILE A 53 12.61 2.45 2.14
C ILE A 53 12.92 3.19 3.46
N ALA A 54 13.86 2.71 4.28
CA ALA A 54 14.30 3.46 5.46
C ALA A 54 14.85 4.84 5.07
N GLY A 55 15.61 4.92 3.98
CA GLY A 55 16.12 6.19 3.45
C GLY A 55 15.05 7.11 2.86
N GLU A 56 14.04 6.55 2.17
CA GLU A 56 12.97 7.34 1.54
C GLU A 56 11.88 7.78 2.54
N VAL A 57 11.46 6.88 3.43
CA VAL A 57 10.28 7.08 4.32
C VAL A 57 10.69 7.55 5.72
N GLY A 58 11.88 7.18 6.15
CA GLY A 58 12.36 7.46 7.50
C GLY A 58 11.92 6.44 8.54
N MET A 59 11.33 5.32 8.16
CA MET A 59 11.04 4.24 9.09
C MET A 59 12.35 3.58 9.53
N PRO A 60 12.61 3.40 10.84
CA PRO A 60 13.86 2.80 11.32
C PRO A 60 14.17 1.45 10.70
N ILE A 61 15.46 1.18 10.42
CA ILE A 61 15.90 0.02 9.64
C ILE A 61 15.40 -1.32 10.22
N THR A 62 15.33 -1.45 11.54
CA THR A 62 14.77 -2.64 12.18
C THR A 62 13.32 -2.88 11.78
N TRP A 63 12.48 -1.84 11.83
CA TRP A 63 11.09 -1.92 11.40
C TRP A 63 10.96 -2.02 9.88
N SER A 64 11.81 -1.34 9.12
CA SER A 64 11.82 -1.42 7.66
C SER A 64 12.09 -2.85 7.18
N THR A 65 13.02 -3.55 7.81
CA THR A 65 13.29 -4.97 7.50
C THR A 65 12.07 -5.85 7.78
N MET A 66 11.45 -5.69 8.94
CA MET A 66 10.33 -6.53 9.35
C MET A 66 9.04 -6.20 8.58
N ILE A 67 8.77 -4.91 8.36
CA ILE A 67 7.48 -4.43 7.84
C ILE A 67 7.58 -4.01 6.39
N GLN A 68 8.48 -3.06 6.05
CA GLN A 68 8.54 -2.49 4.71
C GLN A 68 9.04 -3.50 3.65
N ALA A 69 9.93 -4.42 4.04
CA ALA A 69 10.41 -5.50 3.17
C ALA A 69 9.70 -6.84 3.43
N GLY A 70 9.50 -7.21 4.70
CA GLY A 70 8.93 -8.51 5.06
C GLY A 70 7.45 -8.65 4.73
N LEU A 71 6.65 -7.62 4.99
CA LEU A 71 5.20 -7.66 4.74
C LEU A 71 4.85 -7.77 3.23
N PRO A 72 5.48 -7.01 2.31
CA PRO A 72 5.28 -7.20 0.88
C PRO A 72 5.57 -8.62 0.39
N ALA A 73 6.69 -9.22 0.83
CA ALA A 73 7.05 -10.58 0.49
C ALA A 73 6.01 -11.58 1.01
N GLY A 74 5.58 -11.44 2.27
CA GLY A 74 4.53 -12.27 2.86
C GLY A 74 3.20 -12.17 2.10
N ASN A 75 2.81 -10.98 1.66
CA ASN A 75 1.61 -10.80 0.85
C ASN A 75 1.73 -11.41 -0.54
N MET A 76 2.89 -11.32 -1.19
CA MET A 76 3.10 -11.99 -2.47
C MET A 76 2.97 -13.51 -2.33
N ALA A 77 3.52 -14.09 -1.26
CA ALA A 77 3.34 -15.51 -0.93
C ALA A 77 1.87 -15.86 -0.71
N THR A 78 1.12 -14.98 -0.02
CA THR A 78 -0.33 -15.18 0.21
C THR A 78 -1.10 -15.22 -1.10
N PHE A 79 -0.83 -14.32 -2.06
CA PHE A 79 -1.46 -14.36 -3.38
C PHE A 79 -1.13 -15.64 -4.15
N ALA A 80 0.11 -16.13 -4.06
CA ALA A 80 0.50 -17.39 -4.68
C ALA A 80 -0.28 -18.57 -4.08
N THR A 81 -0.34 -18.66 -2.74
CA THR A 81 -1.05 -19.74 -2.04
C THR A 81 -2.57 -19.68 -2.24
N LEU A 82 -3.14 -18.48 -2.35
CA LEU A 82 -4.57 -18.31 -2.57
C LEU A 82 -5.05 -18.98 -3.88
N LEU A 83 -4.19 -19.01 -4.89
CA LEU A 83 -4.54 -19.65 -6.18
C LEU A 83 -4.71 -21.17 -6.09
N ASP A 84 -4.20 -21.83 -5.04
CA ASP A 84 -4.42 -23.27 -4.82
C ASP A 84 -5.89 -23.61 -4.54
N SER A 85 -6.66 -22.66 -4.04
CA SER A 85 -8.04 -22.87 -3.60
C SER A 85 -9.05 -21.87 -4.15
N PHE A 86 -8.61 -20.90 -4.97
CA PHE A 86 -9.52 -19.91 -5.54
C PHE A 86 -10.31 -20.51 -6.72
N GLU A 87 -11.61 -20.62 -6.55
CA GLU A 87 -12.53 -21.14 -7.58
C GLU A 87 -12.86 -20.03 -8.59
N PHE A 88 -12.29 -20.12 -9.79
CA PHE A 88 -12.62 -19.23 -10.91
C PHE A 88 -13.94 -19.61 -11.59
N GLU A 89 -14.39 -20.85 -11.43
CA GLU A 89 -15.67 -21.35 -11.94
C GLU A 89 -16.46 -21.98 -10.80
N GLU A 90 -17.76 -21.74 -10.75
CA GLU A 90 -18.66 -22.26 -9.71
C GLU A 90 -19.99 -22.66 -10.35
N GLU A 91 -20.41 -23.91 -10.14
CA GLU A 91 -21.74 -24.39 -10.56
C GLU A 91 -22.79 -24.05 -9.49
N ILE A 92 -23.78 -23.25 -9.87
CA ILE A 92 -24.93 -22.91 -9.02
C ILE A 92 -26.21 -23.37 -9.67
N GLY A 93 -26.73 -24.49 -9.21
CA GLY A 93 -27.89 -25.15 -9.81
C GLY A 93 -27.57 -25.64 -11.23
N ASN A 94 -28.18 -25.02 -12.25
CA ASN A 94 -27.94 -25.31 -13.67
C ASN A 94 -27.17 -24.18 -14.39
N SER A 95 -26.52 -23.31 -13.63
CA SER A 95 -25.76 -22.19 -14.14
C SER A 95 -24.27 -22.31 -13.77
N LEU A 96 -23.38 -21.92 -14.67
CA LEU A 96 -21.95 -21.77 -14.43
C LEU A 96 -21.65 -20.30 -14.22
N VAL A 97 -21.08 -19.98 -13.05
CA VAL A 97 -20.55 -18.64 -12.74
C VAL A 97 -19.06 -18.63 -13.00
N VAL A 98 -18.61 -17.79 -13.92
CA VAL A 98 -17.17 -17.64 -14.27
C VAL A 98 -16.66 -16.30 -13.80
N LYS A 99 -15.53 -16.30 -13.07
CA LYS A 99 -14.83 -15.10 -12.60
C LYS A 99 -13.70 -14.79 -13.58
N GLU A 100 -13.88 -13.72 -14.36
CA GLU A 100 -12.94 -13.31 -15.39
C GLU A 100 -12.08 -12.12 -14.94
N PRO A 101 -10.84 -11.97 -15.48
CA PRO A 101 -10.02 -10.78 -15.26
C PRO A 101 -10.76 -9.50 -15.66
N VAL A 102 -10.64 -8.44 -14.85
CA VAL A 102 -11.34 -7.18 -15.13
C VAL A 102 -10.78 -6.43 -16.35
N GLY A 103 -9.54 -6.72 -16.76
CA GLY A 103 -8.84 -6.03 -17.84
C GLY A 103 -7.53 -5.40 -17.40
N VAL A 104 -7.29 -4.16 -17.85
CA VAL A 104 -6.12 -3.36 -17.46
C VAL A 104 -6.41 -2.59 -16.18
N VAL A 105 -5.58 -2.78 -15.16
CA VAL A 105 -5.69 -2.10 -13.86
C VAL A 105 -4.72 -0.93 -13.79
N GLY A 106 -5.24 0.28 -13.53
CA GLY A 106 -4.43 1.43 -13.14
C GLY A 106 -4.24 1.45 -11.63
N ALA A 107 -3.02 1.33 -11.15
CA ALA A 107 -2.68 1.33 -9.73
C ALA A 107 -1.94 2.62 -9.34
N ILE A 108 -2.44 3.31 -8.30
CA ILE A 108 -1.83 4.53 -7.78
C ILE A 108 -1.59 4.33 -6.29
N THR A 109 -0.33 4.42 -5.84
CA THR A 109 0.07 4.05 -4.48
C THR A 109 0.69 5.20 -3.70
N PRO A 110 0.55 5.19 -2.35
CA PRO A 110 1.07 6.20 -1.45
C PRO A 110 2.54 5.94 -1.08
N TRP A 111 3.08 6.81 -0.24
CA TRP A 111 4.47 6.82 0.20
C TRP A 111 4.75 6.12 1.54
N ASN A 112 3.73 5.88 2.38
CA ASN A 112 3.94 5.48 3.78
C ASN A 112 4.33 4.00 4.00
N TYR A 113 3.76 3.11 3.21
CA TYR A 113 4.14 1.69 3.09
C TYR A 113 4.27 1.36 1.60
N PRO A 114 5.27 1.96 0.92
CA PRO A 114 5.23 2.07 -0.53
C PRO A 114 5.20 0.71 -1.23
N LEU A 115 6.15 -0.18 -0.97
CA LEU A 115 6.19 -1.50 -1.61
C LEU A 115 5.01 -2.39 -1.19
N HIS A 116 4.59 -2.33 0.10
CA HIS A 116 3.42 -3.08 0.55
C HIS A 116 2.16 -2.72 -0.22
N GLN A 117 1.88 -1.42 -0.38
CA GLN A 117 0.71 -0.95 -1.14
C GLN A 117 0.80 -1.30 -2.63
N ILE A 118 2.00 -1.34 -3.19
CA ILE A 118 2.23 -1.81 -4.56
C ILE A 118 1.91 -3.30 -4.66
N ILE A 119 2.46 -4.13 -3.79
CA ILE A 119 2.27 -5.59 -3.85
C ILE A 119 0.81 -5.99 -3.62
N CYS A 120 0.07 -5.31 -2.73
CA CYS A 120 -1.36 -5.54 -2.54
C CYS A 120 -2.18 -5.34 -3.83
N LYS A 121 -1.72 -4.49 -4.76
CA LYS A 121 -2.38 -4.26 -6.04
C LYS A 121 -1.81 -5.12 -7.15
N VAL A 122 -0.48 -5.19 -7.27
CA VAL A 122 0.21 -5.96 -8.31
C VAL A 122 -0.04 -7.46 -8.13
N GLY A 123 0.13 -7.99 -6.92
CA GLY A 123 -0.07 -9.42 -6.65
C GLY A 123 -1.49 -9.87 -6.97
N GLY A 124 -2.50 -9.12 -6.52
CA GLY A 124 -3.91 -9.41 -6.83
C GLY A 124 -4.24 -9.30 -8.31
N ALA A 125 -3.73 -8.28 -9.01
CA ALA A 125 -3.95 -8.12 -10.45
C ALA A 125 -3.33 -9.27 -11.24
N LEU A 126 -2.08 -9.63 -10.95
CA LEU A 126 -1.38 -10.74 -11.62
C LEU A 126 -2.06 -12.09 -11.34
N ALA A 127 -2.44 -12.35 -10.08
CA ALA A 127 -3.16 -13.56 -9.69
C ALA A 127 -4.48 -13.72 -10.45
N ALA A 128 -5.22 -12.62 -10.61
CA ALA A 128 -6.50 -12.60 -11.33
C ALA A 128 -6.36 -12.67 -12.87
N GLY A 129 -5.16 -12.57 -13.42
CA GLY A 129 -4.94 -12.54 -14.88
C GLY A 129 -5.12 -11.16 -15.51
N CYS A 130 -5.09 -10.09 -14.71
CA CYS A 130 -5.11 -8.70 -15.18
C CYS A 130 -3.71 -8.22 -15.54
N THR A 131 -3.62 -7.28 -16.48
CA THR A 131 -2.41 -6.47 -16.68
C THR A 131 -2.49 -5.18 -15.86
N ILE A 132 -1.35 -4.56 -15.57
CA ILE A 132 -1.30 -3.44 -14.62
C ILE A 132 -0.39 -2.31 -15.07
N VAL A 133 -0.84 -1.07 -14.86
CA VAL A 133 -0.06 0.16 -15.00
C VAL A 133 0.06 0.79 -13.61
N LEU A 134 1.26 0.83 -13.06
CA LEU A 134 1.55 1.31 -11.72
C LEU A 134 2.14 2.72 -11.74
N LYS A 135 1.56 3.62 -10.93
CA LYS A 135 2.17 4.89 -10.53
C LYS A 135 2.50 4.86 -9.03
N PRO A 136 3.75 4.72 -8.62
CA PRO A 136 4.15 4.86 -7.22
C PRO A 136 4.11 6.33 -6.79
N SER A 137 4.17 6.56 -5.48
CA SER A 137 4.36 7.93 -4.97
C SER A 137 5.70 8.50 -5.45
N GLU A 138 5.69 9.75 -5.87
CA GLU A 138 6.86 10.53 -6.24
C GLU A 138 7.80 10.82 -5.05
N ILE A 139 7.31 10.66 -3.83
CA ILE A 139 8.08 10.93 -2.60
C ILE A 139 8.93 9.73 -2.19
N ALA A 140 8.45 8.49 -2.46
CA ALA A 140 9.16 7.25 -2.14
C ALA A 140 9.06 6.27 -3.32
N PRO A 141 9.69 6.55 -4.47
CA PRO A 141 9.52 5.79 -5.69
C PRO A 141 10.53 4.66 -5.90
N LEU A 142 11.71 4.68 -5.26
CA LEU A 142 12.84 3.81 -5.61
C LEU A 142 12.52 2.32 -5.42
N ASN A 143 11.77 1.98 -4.38
CA ASN A 143 11.31 0.62 -4.14
C ASN A 143 10.47 0.04 -5.29
N ALA A 144 9.73 0.88 -6.04
CA ALA A 144 8.98 0.47 -7.21
C ALA A 144 9.89 0.14 -8.40
N PHE A 145 11.05 0.81 -8.53
CA PHE A 145 12.06 0.48 -9.53
C PHE A 145 12.76 -0.83 -9.20
N ILE A 146 13.08 -1.08 -7.92
CA ILE A 146 13.58 -2.39 -7.46
C ILE A 146 12.58 -3.50 -7.83
N LEU A 147 11.29 -3.29 -7.61
CA LEU A 147 10.26 -4.25 -8.02
C LEU A 147 10.23 -4.45 -9.54
N ALA A 148 10.37 -3.38 -10.32
CA ALA A 148 10.39 -3.48 -11.79
C ALA A 148 11.58 -4.31 -12.29
N GLU A 149 12.77 -4.16 -11.68
CA GLU A 149 13.93 -4.99 -11.94
C GLU A 149 13.65 -6.46 -11.58
N ILE A 150 13.10 -6.73 -10.40
CA ILE A 150 12.70 -8.08 -9.96
C ILE A 150 11.74 -8.71 -10.98
N ILE A 151 10.72 -7.96 -11.42
CA ILE A 151 9.73 -8.43 -12.40
C ILE A 151 10.40 -8.76 -13.73
N HIS A 152 11.36 -7.94 -14.18
CA HIS A 152 12.15 -8.19 -15.39
C HIS A 152 12.98 -9.47 -15.26
N ASP A 153 13.70 -9.64 -14.16
CA ASP A 153 14.60 -10.78 -13.92
C ASP A 153 13.84 -12.11 -13.77
N VAL A 154 12.65 -12.07 -13.20
CA VAL A 154 11.73 -13.22 -13.10
C VAL A 154 11.16 -13.60 -14.48
N GLY A 155 11.25 -12.71 -15.47
CA GLY A 155 10.80 -12.96 -16.83
C GLY A 155 9.29 -12.90 -17.00
N LEU A 156 8.61 -12.02 -16.23
CA LEU A 156 7.18 -11.76 -16.46
C LEU A 156 6.99 -11.23 -17.89
N PRO A 157 5.96 -11.71 -18.65
CA PRO A 157 5.80 -11.28 -20.05
C PRO A 157 5.70 -9.76 -20.19
N ALA A 158 6.35 -9.22 -21.23
CA ALA A 158 6.37 -7.78 -21.49
C ALA A 158 4.95 -7.21 -21.61
N GLY A 159 4.72 -6.05 -20.97
CA GLY A 159 3.42 -5.38 -20.96
C GLY A 159 2.46 -5.85 -19.86
N VAL A 160 2.69 -6.99 -19.21
CA VAL A 160 1.85 -7.45 -18.08
C VAL A 160 1.96 -6.49 -16.88
N PHE A 161 3.16 -6.02 -16.60
CA PHE A 161 3.44 -4.97 -15.61
C PHE A 161 4.11 -3.77 -16.28
N ASN A 162 3.63 -2.56 -15.98
CA ASN A 162 4.16 -1.31 -16.51
C ASN A 162 4.30 -0.29 -15.40
N LEU A 163 5.49 0.30 -15.25
CA LEU A 163 5.77 1.33 -14.25
C LEU A 163 5.84 2.70 -14.91
N VAL A 164 5.06 3.66 -14.42
CA VAL A 164 5.12 5.07 -14.84
C VAL A 164 5.37 5.93 -13.62
N SER A 165 6.56 6.54 -13.52
CA SER A 165 6.88 7.53 -12.50
C SER A 165 6.22 8.89 -12.80
N GLY A 166 6.13 9.76 -11.80
CA GLY A 166 5.60 11.11 -11.94
C GLY A 166 4.60 11.49 -10.86
N ASN A 167 4.15 12.74 -10.89
CA ASN A 167 3.29 13.29 -9.85
C ASN A 167 1.81 12.90 -10.01
N GLY A 168 1.06 13.04 -8.90
CA GLY A 168 -0.36 12.70 -8.86
C GLY A 168 -1.22 13.49 -9.85
N PRO A 169 -1.11 14.85 -9.90
CA PRO A 169 -1.91 15.68 -10.80
C PRO A 169 -1.71 15.42 -12.29
N THR A 170 -0.56 14.93 -12.72
CA THR A 170 -0.28 14.64 -14.14
C THR A 170 -0.51 13.15 -14.44
N VAL A 171 0.34 12.27 -13.90
CA VAL A 171 0.30 10.83 -14.23
C VAL A 171 -0.87 10.13 -13.56
N GLY A 172 -1.15 10.43 -12.28
CA GLY A 172 -2.29 9.86 -11.56
C GLY A 172 -3.63 10.25 -12.19
N ALA A 173 -3.79 11.51 -12.59
CA ALA A 173 -4.98 11.99 -13.28
C ALA A 173 -5.12 11.34 -14.66
N ALA A 174 -4.03 11.23 -15.45
CA ALA A 174 -4.04 10.55 -16.72
C ALA A 174 -4.46 9.08 -16.61
N ILE A 175 -3.93 8.31 -15.64
CA ILE A 175 -4.35 6.94 -15.37
C ILE A 175 -5.84 6.87 -15.03
N SER A 176 -6.33 7.77 -14.16
CA SER A 176 -7.73 7.75 -13.72
C SER A 176 -8.72 8.04 -14.85
N ALA A 177 -8.35 8.90 -15.78
CA ALA A 177 -9.18 9.28 -16.92
C ALA A 177 -9.01 8.40 -18.17
N HIS A 178 -7.94 7.57 -18.25
CA HIS A 178 -7.57 6.89 -19.50
C HIS A 178 -8.62 5.86 -19.94
N PRO A 179 -9.17 5.95 -21.17
CA PRO A 179 -10.24 5.06 -21.64
C PRO A 179 -9.81 3.58 -21.78
N GLY A 180 -8.51 3.33 -21.93
CA GLY A 180 -7.94 2.00 -22.01
C GLY A 180 -7.67 1.33 -20.64
N ILE A 181 -8.13 1.89 -19.53
CA ILE A 181 -8.05 1.30 -18.19
C ILE A 181 -9.47 0.89 -17.76
N ASP A 182 -9.63 -0.33 -17.26
CA ASP A 182 -10.92 -0.90 -16.86
C ASP A 182 -11.21 -0.73 -15.37
N MET A 183 -10.16 -0.69 -14.56
CA MET A 183 -10.25 -0.51 -13.10
C MET A 183 -9.15 0.41 -12.61
N VAL A 184 -9.48 1.31 -11.67
CA VAL A 184 -8.48 2.08 -10.92
C VAL A 184 -8.46 1.63 -9.47
N SER A 185 -7.29 1.21 -9.00
CA SER A 185 -7.03 0.92 -7.60
C SER A 185 -6.14 2.02 -7.00
N PHE A 186 -6.72 2.85 -6.15
CA PHE A 186 -6.07 4.01 -5.55
C PHE A 186 -5.90 3.82 -4.05
N THR A 187 -4.72 4.16 -3.52
CA THR A 187 -4.50 4.35 -2.08
C THR A 187 -3.89 5.72 -1.83
N GLY A 188 -4.50 6.50 -0.94
CA GLY A 188 -4.02 7.84 -0.63
C GLY A 188 -5.01 8.70 0.17
N SER A 189 -5.00 10.00 -0.05
CA SER A 189 -5.88 10.93 0.66
C SER A 189 -7.32 10.89 0.15
N SER A 190 -8.31 11.16 1.04
CA SER A 190 -9.72 11.26 0.69
C SER A 190 -9.97 12.32 -0.41
N ARG A 191 -9.21 13.43 -0.41
CA ARG A 191 -9.31 14.46 -1.44
C ARG A 191 -8.93 13.93 -2.83
N ALA A 192 -7.81 13.22 -2.94
CA ALA A 192 -7.37 12.65 -4.20
C ALA A 192 -8.27 11.46 -4.62
N GLY A 193 -8.73 10.62 -3.67
CA GLY A 193 -9.65 9.53 -3.96
C GLY A 193 -10.97 9.99 -4.57
N LYS A 194 -11.53 11.12 -4.10
CA LYS A 194 -12.72 11.74 -4.72
C LYS A 194 -12.48 12.16 -6.16
N GLN A 195 -11.31 12.73 -6.46
CA GLN A 195 -10.93 13.12 -7.83
C GLN A 195 -10.76 11.90 -8.75
N VAL A 196 -10.10 10.85 -8.25
CA VAL A 196 -9.95 9.57 -8.96
C VAL A 196 -11.31 8.96 -9.29
N ALA A 197 -12.21 8.86 -8.30
CA ALA A 197 -13.54 8.30 -8.51
C ALA A 197 -14.36 9.11 -9.52
N ALA A 198 -14.32 10.46 -9.45
CA ALA A 198 -14.99 11.31 -10.39
C ALA A 198 -14.47 11.13 -11.82
N SER A 199 -13.13 11.13 -12.02
CA SER A 199 -12.54 10.91 -13.36
C SER A 199 -12.83 9.52 -13.91
N ALA A 200 -12.87 8.48 -13.07
CA ALA A 200 -13.15 7.12 -13.48
C ALA A 200 -14.61 6.92 -13.95
N ALA A 201 -15.53 7.74 -13.44
CA ALA A 201 -16.95 7.64 -13.75
C ALA A 201 -17.26 7.90 -15.23
N ASP A 202 -16.51 8.75 -15.92
CA ASP A 202 -16.72 9.09 -17.33
C ASP A 202 -16.65 7.86 -18.26
N SER A 203 -15.91 6.83 -17.90
CA SER A 203 -15.79 5.58 -18.66
C SER A 203 -16.29 4.36 -17.88
N ILE A 204 -17.04 4.57 -16.80
CA ILE A 204 -17.69 3.52 -15.99
C ILE A 204 -16.67 2.49 -15.46
N LYS A 205 -15.44 2.93 -15.15
CA LYS A 205 -14.40 2.06 -14.58
C LYS A 205 -14.80 1.55 -13.21
N ARG A 206 -14.36 0.36 -12.87
CA ARG A 206 -14.34 -0.09 -11.48
C ARG A 206 -13.34 0.76 -10.68
N VAL A 207 -13.70 1.11 -9.45
CA VAL A 207 -12.84 1.91 -8.56
C VAL A 207 -12.74 1.22 -7.21
N ALA A 208 -11.50 1.00 -6.77
CA ALA A 208 -11.19 0.59 -5.40
C ALA A 208 -10.42 1.72 -4.72
N LEU A 209 -10.92 2.20 -3.60
CA LEU A 209 -10.32 3.30 -2.83
C LEU A 209 -9.89 2.81 -1.46
N GLU A 210 -8.59 2.90 -1.18
CA GLU A 210 -8.02 2.75 0.15
C GLU A 210 -7.60 4.14 0.65
N LEU A 211 -8.22 4.61 1.71
CA LEU A 211 -8.11 6.00 2.16
C LEU A 211 -7.62 6.08 3.61
N GLY A 212 -7.31 7.30 4.06
CA GLY A 212 -6.95 7.56 5.44
C GLY A 212 -8.13 7.36 6.41
N GLY A 213 -7.79 7.10 7.65
CA GLY A 213 -8.77 6.89 8.71
C GLY A 213 -8.32 7.43 10.06
N LYS A 214 -9.22 7.31 11.04
CA LYS A 214 -8.99 7.51 12.47
C LYS A 214 -9.52 6.27 13.19
N SER A 215 -8.73 5.19 13.15
CA SER A 215 -9.16 3.89 13.68
C SER A 215 -9.33 3.92 15.21
N ALA A 216 -10.33 3.20 15.68
CA ALA A 216 -10.57 3.06 17.11
C ALA A 216 -9.73 1.92 17.69
N ASN A 217 -9.16 2.16 18.88
CA ASN A 217 -8.67 1.13 19.79
C ASN A 217 -9.65 1.07 20.96
N ILE A 218 -10.40 -0.02 21.07
CA ILE A 218 -11.45 -0.17 22.07
C ILE A 218 -10.93 -1.07 23.20
N VAL A 219 -10.78 -0.49 24.38
CA VAL A 219 -10.32 -1.19 25.58
C VAL A 219 -11.52 -1.47 26.48
N LEU A 220 -11.79 -2.74 26.76
CA LEU A 220 -12.93 -3.17 27.58
C LEU A 220 -12.59 -3.11 29.08
N ASP A 221 -13.64 -3.17 29.93
CA ASP A 221 -13.53 -3.06 31.39
C ASP A 221 -12.64 -4.13 32.02
N ASP A 222 -12.67 -5.34 31.47
CA ASP A 222 -11.93 -6.52 31.93
C ASP A 222 -10.52 -6.64 31.36
N ALA A 223 -10.10 -5.69 30.53
CA ALA A 223 -8.74 -5.70 29.95
C ALA A 223 -7.67 -5.36 31.00
N ASP A 224 -6.50 -5.98 30.86
CA ASP A 224 -5.29 -5.57 31.58
C ASP A 224 -4.73 -4.28 30.99
N PHE A 225 -5.04 -3.14 31.59
CA PHE A 225 -4.63 -1.82 31.09
C PHE A 225 -3.12 -1.64 31.01
N ALA A 226 -2.39 -2.19 31.98
CA ALA A 226 -0.92 -2.12 31.96
C ALA A 226 -0.30 -2.86 30.77
N ALA A 227 -0.97 -3.90 30.27
CA ALA A 227 -0.53 -4.65 29.10
C ALA A 227 -1.02 -4.07 27.77
N VAL A 228 -2.30 -3.58 27.70
CA VAL A 228 -2.91 -3.22 26.40
C VAL A 228 -2.73 -1.76 26.01
N ILE A 229 -2.70 -0.82 26.99
CA ILE A 229 -2.55 0.61 26.70
C ILE A 229 -1.20 0.93 26.02
N PRO A 230 -0.02 0.43 26.51
CA PRO A 230 1.25 0.66 25.83
C PRO A 230 1.29 0.10 24.41
N LYS A 231 0.65 -1.06 24.18
CA LYS A 231 0.52 -1.62 22.82
C LYS A 231 -0.33 -0.74 21.90
N GLY A 232 -1.39 -0.14 22.45
CA GLY A 232 -2.23 0.81 21.73
C GLY A 232 -1.47 2.09 21.35
N VAL A 233 -0.66 2.64 22.26
CA VAL A 233 0.25 3.77 21.99
C VAL A 233 1.25 3.40 20.89
N PHE A 234 1.91 2.26 21.01
CA PHE A 234 2.83 1.77 19.98
C PHE A 234 2.15 1.62 18.61
N ALA A 235 0.96 1.00 18.55
CA ALA A 235 0.21 0.84 17.30
C ALA A 235 -0.24 2.19 16.68
N CYS A 236 -0.43 3.23 17.50
CA CYS A 236 -0.66 4.59 17.03
C CYS A 236 0.61 5.22 16.44
N PHE A 237 1.76 4.96 17.04
CA PHE A 237 3.02 5.62 16.72
C PHE A 237 3.84 4.90 15.64
N LEU A 238 3.49 3.67 15.29
CA LEU A 238 4.20 2.89 14.27
C LEU A 238 4.35 3.72 12.98
N ASN A 239 5.56 3.70 12.38
CA ASN A 239 5.94 4.52 11.25
C ASN A 239 5.75 6.03 11.50
N SER A 240 6.03 6.47 12.74
CA SER A 240 5.84 7.85 13.19
C SER A 240 4.39 8.36 13.03
N GLY A 241 3.41 7.46 13.20
CA GLY A 241 1.99 7.75 13.03
C GLY A 241 1.52 7.85 11.56
N GLN A 242 2.40 7.60 10.60
CA GLN A 242 2.13 7.73 9.16
C GLN A 242 1.43 6.48 8.60
N THR A 243 0.39 6.01 9.28
CA THR A 243 -0.31 4.74 9.01
C THR A 243 -1.81 4.98 8.88
N CYS A 244 -2.42 4.53 7.79
CA CYS A 244 -3.85 4.70 7.52
C CYS A 244 -4.75 4.00 8.57
N THR A 245 -4.27 2.90 9.14
CA THR A 245 -4.93 2.09 10.18
C THR A 245 -4.45 2.40 11.59
N ALA A 246 -3.66 3.47 11.82
CA ALA A 246 -3.16 3.84 13.13
C ALA A 246 -4.30 3.96 14.15
N HIS A 247 -4.10 3.42 15.34
CA HIS A 247 -5.09 3.42 16.44
C HIS A 247 -5.17 4.80 17.12
N THR A 248 -5.59 5.82 16.38
CA THR A 248 -5.53 7.23 16.78
C THR A 248 -6.64 7.66 17.74
N ARG A 249 -7.61 6.79 18.04
CA ARG A 249 -8.66 7.03 19.03
C ARG A 249 -8.71 5.87 20.01
N MET A 250 -8.19 6.06 21.22
CA MET A 250 -8.29 5.06 22.28
C MET A 250 -9.57 5.31 23.08
N LEU A 251 -10.50 4.38 23.00
CA LEU A 251 -11.78 4.42 23.71
C LEU A 251 -11.66 3.53 24.94
N VAL A 252 -11.81 4.12 26.11
CA VAL A 252 -11.68 3.44 27.41
C VAL A 252 -12.94 3.68 28.26
N PRO A 253 -13.27 2.79 29.22
CA PRO A 253 -14.35 3.02 30.17
C PRO A 253 -14.13 4.29 31.00
N ASN A 254 -15.19 5.10 31.19
CA ASN A 254 -15.07 6.32 31.97
C ASN A 254 -14.56 6.08 33.40
N SER A 255 -14.90 4.94 34.00
CA SER A 255 -14.49 4.54 35.36
C SER A 255 -12.98 4.35 35.50
N ARG A 256 -12.27 4.12 34.38
CA ARG A 256 -10.80 3.87 34.33
C ARG A 256 -10.07 4.87 33.44
N TYR A 257 -10.69 6.01 33.13
CA TYR A 257 -10.14 7.00 32.22
C TYR A 257 -8.79 7.56 32.70
N ASP A 258 -8.73 7.99 33.99
CA ASP A 258 -7.51 8.59 34.56
C ASP A 258 -6.35 7.57 34.59
N GLU A 259 -6.62 6.31 34.95
CA GLU A 259 -5.66 5.22 34.90
C GLU A 259 -5.11 5.03 33.47
N ALA A 260 -6.00 5.03 32.47
CA ALA A 260 -5.60 4.91 31.07
C ALA A 260 -4.70 6.07 30.60
N VAL A 261 -5.04 7.30 30.99
CA VAL A 261 -4.24 8.50 30.67
C VAL A 261 -2.85 8.42 31.29
N GLU A 262 -2.75 8.01 32.56
CA GLU A 262 -1.45 7.88 33.26
C GLU A 262 -0.56 6.83 32.57
N ILE A 263 -1.09 5.64 32.26
CA ILE A 263 -0.34 4.58 31.60
C ILE A 263 0.07 5.02 30.17
N ALA A 264 -0.84 5.65 29.41
CA ALA A 264 -0.56 6.14 28.08
C ALA A 264 0.53 7.22 28.09
N ALA A 265 0.48 8.17 29.03
CA ALA A 265 1.49 9.21 29.17
C ALA A 265 2.88 8.64 29.49
N ALA A 266 2.95 7.63 30.36
CA ALA A 266 4.20 6.92 30.65
C ALA A 266 4.74 6.17 29.42
N ALA A 267 3.87 5.52 28.65
CA ALA A 267 4.27 4.83 27.41
C ALA A 267 4.78 5.80 26.34
N VAL A 268 4.14 6.96 26.17
CA VAL A 268 4.60 8.03 25.28
C VAL A 268 5.99 8.52 25.69
N ALA A 269 6.18 8.84 26.99
CA ALA A 269 7.45 9.33 27.51
C ALA A 269 8.61 8.32 27.35
N ALA A 270 8.29 7.02 27.34
CA ALA A 270 9.26 5.93 27.15
C ALA A 270 9.56 5.63 25.67
N THR A 271 8.84 6.23 24.72
CA THR A 271 9.03 5.96 23.29
C THR A 271 10.23 6.73 22.74
N PRO A 272 11.33 6.07 22.34
CA PRO A 272 12.50 6.77 21.83
C PRO A 272 12.30 7.27 20.39
N VAL A 273 12.99 8.36 20.06
CA VAL A 273 13.09 8.90 18.69
C VAL A 273 14.56 8.99 18.35
N ASP A 274 14.99 8.43 17.23
CA ASP A 274 16.40 8.41 16.82
C ASP A 274 16.53 8.40 15.29
N ASP A 275 17.77 8.35 14.81
CA ASP A 275 18.14 8.24 13.39
C ASP A 275 17.60 6.90 12.82
N PRO A 276 16.85 6.94 11.71
CA PRO A 276 16.26 5.73 11.10
C PRO A 276 17.30 4.74 10.57
N THR A 277 18.55 5.15 10.38
CA THR A 277 19.63 4.24 9.94
C THR A 277 20.17 3.36 11.06
N LYS A 278 19.88 3.69 12.32
CA LYS A 278 20.28 2.89 13.48
C LYS A 278 19.33 1.73 13.71
N GLU A 279 19.89 0.62 14.18
CA GLU A 279 19.12 -0.50 14.70
C GLU A 279 18.41 -0.12 16.01
N GLY A 280 17.23 -0.67 16.23
CA GLY A 280 16.48 -0.48 17.47
C GLY A 280 14.97 -0.28 17.25
N MET A 281 14.25 -0.26 18.38
CA MET A 281 12.80 -0.07 18.44
C MET A 281 12.47 1.37 18.77
N HIS A 282 12.71 2.28 17.84
CA HIS A 282 12.48 3.72 17.99
C HIS A 282 11.61 4.26 16.85
N LEU A 283 11.20 5.52 16.95
CA LEU A 283 10.54 6.25 15.87
C LEU A 283 11.58 7.00 15.06
N GLY A 284 11.35 7.08 13.77
CA GLY A 284 12.11 7.91 12.85
C GLY A 284 11.45 9.27 12.59
N PRO A 285 11.97 10.05 11.62
CA PRO A 285 11.40 11.33 11.22
C PRO A 285 10.08 11.17 10.48
N LEU A 286 9.35 12.27 10.29
CA LEU A 286 8.32 12.35 9.26
C LEU A 286 8.99 12.44 7.87
N ILE A 287 8.30 11.89 6.87
CA ILE A 287 8.86 11.73 5.52
C ILE A 287 9.21 13.04 4.82
N SER A 288 8.58 14.16 5.17
CA SER A 288 8.81 15.44 4.49
C SER A 288 8.39 16.62 5.34
N GLN A 289 8.95 17.81 5.03
CA GLN A 289 8.55 19.08 5.63
C GLN A 289 7.05 19.34 5.45
N ALA A 290 6.48 19.02 4.28
CA ALA A 290 5.05 19.21 4.04
C ALA A 290 4.15 18.36 4.98
N GLN A 291 4.60 17.15 5.35
CA GLN A 291 3.88 16.35 6.34
C GLN A 291 4.08 16.89 7.76
N TRP A 292 5.27 17.33 8.10
CA TRP A 292 5.54 17.99 9.38
C TRP A 292 4.67 19.23 9.57
N ASP A 293 4.64 20.13 8.60
CA ASP A 293 3.82 21.36 8.64
C ASP A 293 2.33 21.04 8.81
N ARG A 294 1.85 20.00 8.11
CA ARG A 294 0.46 19.55 8.22
C ARG A 294 0.13 19.03 9.62
N VAL A 295 1.02 18.22 10.21
CA VAL A 295 0.84 17.69 11.57
C VAL A 295 0.80 18.83 12.57
N GLN A 296 1.76 19.77 12.50
CA GLN A 296 1.78 20.93 13.38
C GLN A 296 0.52 21.80 13.25
N ALA A 297 0.03 22.01 12.01
CA ALA A 297 -1.19 22.77 11.79
C ALA A 297 -2.44 22.07 12.40
N TYR A 298 -2.53 20.74 12.36
CA TYR A 298 -3.62 20.01 12.99
C TYR A 298 -3.52 19.99 14.51
N ILE A 299 -2.31 19.93 15.09
CA ILE A 299 -2.10 20.07 16.54
C ILE A 299 -2.55 21.44 16.99
N GLN A 300 -2.10 22.51 16.30
CA GLN A 300 -2.51 23.88 16.63
C GLN A 300 -4.02 24.07 16.53
N LYS A 301 -4.62 23.53 15.46
CA LYS A 301 -6.09 23.58 15.30
C LYS A 301 -6.83 22.90 16.46
N GLY A 302 -6.35 21.75 16.94
CA GLY A 302 -6.93 21.09 18.10
C GLY A 302 -6.83 21.93 19.37
N ILE A 303 -5.70 22.62 19.57
CA ILE A 303 -5.51 23.55 20.72
C ILE A 303 -6.49 24.73 20.62
N ASP A 304 -6.64 25.31 19.42
CA ASP A 304 -7.51 26.47 19.19
C ASP A 304 -9.03 26.14 19.34
N GLU A 305 -9.39 24.88 19.09
CA GLU A 305 -10.78 24.40 19.24
C GLU A 305 -11.11 23.90 20.66
N GLY A 306 -10.12 23.78 21.57
CA GLY A 306 -10.28 23.29 22.95
C GLY A 306 -10.25 21.77 23.02
#